data_b978a3a37c3d78ea6849835f758f8393
#
_entry.id   b978a3a37c3d78ea6849835f758f8393
#
_cell.length_a   1.000
_cell.length_b   1.000
_cell.length_c   1.000
_cell.angle_alpha   90.00
_cell.angle_beta   90.00
_cell.angle_gamma   90.00
#
_symmetry.space_group_name_H-M   'P 1'
#
loop_
_entity.id
_entity.type
_entity.pdbx_description
1 polymer ?
#
loop_
_entity_poly.entity_id
_entity_poly.type
_entity_poly.pdbx_seq_one_letter_code
_entity_poly.pdbx_strand_id
1 'polypeptide(L)'
;EGERPDIVVIEFAVNDEGDETKGVCYESLVRKVLKLPWKPAVVLLFSVFANDWNLQERLRPVGDLYDLPMVSILNAVTPQFSLKCGEGRILSKNQFFYDMFHPNNTGHTIMADCLQYLFERCDAAEPARVGTFVEGMTEEQILSEKLFGPAVIGADFERIFLLDKKNRYVGAKIRTGSFTSTDIELQSVEMDGSLT
;
A
#
# COMPACT_ATOMS: atom_id res chain seq x y z
N GLU A 1 24.16 0.22 -2.63
CA GLU A 1 23.27 -0.66 -1.87
C GLU A 1 22.15 0.23 -1.34
N GLY A 2 20.88 -0.11 -1.69
CA GLY A 2 19.73 0.65 -1.22
C GLY A 2 19.42 0.33 0.24
N GLU A 3 18.66 1.21 0.88
CA GLU A 3 18.13 0.97 2.22
C GLU A 3 17.25 -0.29 2.22
N ARG A 4 17.31 -1.05 3.31
CA ARG A 4 16.48 -2.24 3.51
C ARG A 4 15.47 -1.90 4.59
N PRO A 5 14.23 -1.55 4.23
CA PRO A 5 13.21 -1.23 5.21
C PRO A 5 12.82 -2.48 6.00
N ASP A 6 12.55 -2.32 7.30
CA ASP A 6 12.00 -3.39 8.14
C ASP A 6 10.50 -3.53 7.95
N ILE A 7 9.82 -2.43 7.59
CA ILE A 7 8.37 -2.38 7.34
C ILE A 7 8.11 -1.69 6.01
N VAL A 8 7.18 -2.24 5.23
CA VAL A 8 6.67 -1.63 3.99
C VAL A 8 5.16 -1.47 4.10
N VAL A 9 4.67 -0.23 4.03
CA VAL A 9 3.25 0.07 3.93
C VAL A 9 2.87 0.22 2.47
N ILE A 10 1.88 -0.53 2.01
CA ILE A 10 1.40 -0.51 0.62
C ILE A 10 0.01 0.11 0.60
N GLU A 11 -0.14 1.25 -0.11
CA GLU A 11 -1.38 1.98 -0.27
C GLU A 11 -1.66 2.26 -1.75
N PHE A 12 -2.76 1.71 -2.28
CA PHE A 12 -3.24 1.92 -3.65
C PHE A 12 -4.77 1.89 -3.73
N ALA A 13 -5.44 2.03 -2.59
CA ALA A 13 -6.88 1.80 -2.51
C ALA A 13 -7.75 2.90 -3.14
N VAL A 14 -7.18 4.05 -3.48
CA VAL A 14 -7.94 5.19 -4.03
C VAL A 14 -7.47 5.63 -5.41
N ASN A 15 -6.22 5.36 -5.79
CA ASN A 15 -5.64 5.85 -7.03
C ASN A 15 -5.73 4.85 -8.20
N ASP A 16 -5.99 3.57 -7.92
CA ASP A 16 -5.91 2.48 -8.89
C ASP A 16 -7.27 2.06 -9.48
N GLU A 17 -8.28 2.95 -9.47
CA GLU A 17 -9.55 2.63 -10.16
C GLU A 17 -9.35 2.38 -11.65
N GLY A 18 -8.49 3.18 -12.28
CA GLY A 18 -8.13 3.08 -13.68
C GLY A 18 -7.16 1.94 -14.00
N ASP A 19 -6.72 1.16 -13.01
CA ASP A 19 -5.85 0.02 -13.24
C ASP A 19 -6.53 -1.02 -14.13
N GLU A 20 -6.07 -1.13 -15.37
CA GLU A 20 -6.58 -2.08 -16.36
C GLU A 20 -6.37 -3.54 -15.91
N THR A 21 -5.41 -3.79 -15.05
CA THR A 21 -5.09 -5.13 -14.52
C THR A 21 -6.02 -5.58 -13.40
N LYS A 22 -6.89 -4.67 -12.90
CA LYS A 22 -7.88 -4.93 -11.85
C LYS A 22 -7.29 -5.53 -10.57
N GLY A 23 -6.08 -5.10 -10.22
CA GLY A 23 -5.37 -5.51 -9.00
C GLY A 23 -4.27 -6.54 -9.21
N VAL A 24 -4.04 -7.04 -10.44
CA VAL A 24 -2.92 -7.96 -10.72
C VAL A 24 -1.57 -7.28 -10.44
N CYS A 25 -1.43 -6.00 -10.81
CA CYS A 25 -0.24 -5.22 -10.46
C CYS A 25 -0.06 -5.10 -8.94
N TYR A 26 -1.13 -4.86 -8.21
CA TYR A 26 -1.11 -4.74 -6.75
C TYR A 26 -0.64 -6.04 -6.08
N GLU A 27 -1.27 -7.18 -6.39
CA GLU A 27 -0.85 -8.47 -5.84
C GLU A 27 0.58 -8.82 -6.24
N SER A 28 0.96 -8.55 -7.50
CA SER A 28 2.33 -8.76 -7.97
C SER A 28 3.35 -7.97 -7.16
N LEU A 29 3.03 -6.71 -6.79
CA LEU A 29 3.88 -5.89 -5.92
C LEU A 29 3.98 -6.49 -4.51
N VAL A 30 2.86 -6.85 -3.90
CA VAL A 30 2.81 -7.46 -2.55
C VAL A 30 3.69 -8.72 -2.53
N ARG A 31 3.49 -9.65 -3.47
CA ARG A 31 4.29 -10.87 -3.60
C ARG A 31 5.77 -10.58 -3.77
N LYS A 32 6.11 -9.59 -4.59
CA LYS A 32 7.50 -9.17 -4.81
C LYS A 32 8.16 -8.66 -3.54
N VAL A 33 7.46 -7.86 -2.75
CA VAL A 33 7.95 -7.35 -1.47
C VAL A 33 8.12 -8.49 -0.45
N LEU A 34 7.14 -9.37 -0.32
CA LEU A 34 7.19 -10.53 0.58
C LEU A 34 8.33 -11.51 0.25
N LYS A 35 8.77 -11.56 -1.03
CA LYS A 35 9.89 -12.40 -1.49
C LYS A 35 11.26 -11.75 -1.36
N LEU A 36 11.34 -10.53 -0.83
CA LEU A 36 12.64 -9.89 -0.60
C LEU A 36 13.47 -10.68 0.41
N PRO A 37 14.78 -10.82 0.19
CA PRO A 37 15.64 -11.68 1.03
C PRO A 37 15.67 -11.29 2.51
N TRP A 38 15.41 -10.03 2.83
CA TRP A 38 15.39 -9.51 4.22
C TRP A 38 13.99 -9.51 4.83
N LYS A 39 12.98 -10.03 4.12
CA LYS A 39 11.62 -10.29 4.60
C LYS A 39 11.02 -9.12 5.41
N PRO A 40 10.81 -7.96 4.83
CA PRO A 40 10.19 -6.86 5.55
C PRO A 40 8.77 -7.21 5.96
N ALA A 41 8.31 -6.70 7.10
CA ALA A 41 6.90 -6.73 7.43
C ALA A 41 6.10 -5.91 6.42
N VAL A 42 4.95 -6.42 5.97
CA VAL A 42 4.09 -5.73 5.00
C VAL A 42 2.76 -5.37 5.66
N VAL A 43 2.36 -4.11 5.55
CA VAL A 43 1.06 -3.60 6.00
C VAL A 43 0.30 -3.07 4.79
N LEU A 44 -0.96 -3.48 4.63
CA LEU A 44 -1.83 -2.94 3.60
C LEU A 44 -2.68 -1.81 4.19
N LEU A 45 -2.59 -0.63 3.60
CA LEU A 45 -3.35 0.54 4.00
C LEU A 45 -4.40 0.85 2.93
N PHE A 46 -5.64 1.01 3.34
CA PHE A 46 -6.76 1.36 2.46
C PHE A 46 -7.27 2.75 2.80
N SER A 47 -6.82 3.76 2.07
CA SER A 47 -7.31 5.13 2.13
C SER A 47 -8.76 5.23 1.64
N VAL A 48 -9.35 6.42 1.71
CA VAL A 48 -10.75 6.67 1.31
C VAL A 48 -10.87 8.05 0.68
N PHE A 49 -11.76 8.20 -0.30
CA PHE A 49 -12.18 9.48 -0.84
C PHE A 49 -13.36 10.08 -0.04
N ALA A 50 -13.59 11.38 -0.18
CA ALA A 50 -14.65 12.08 0.54
C ALA A 50 -16.08 11.63 0.15
N ASN A 51 -16.25 10.89 -0.92
CA ASN A 51 -17.51 10.23 -1.31
C ASN A 51 -17.70 8.85 -0.66
N ASP A 52 -16.88 8.50 0.35
CA ASP A 52 -16.90 7.23 1.08
C ASP A 52 -16.56 6.02 0.18
N TRP A 53 -15.72 6.24 -0.84
CA TRP A 53 -15.33 5.23 -1.81
C TRP A 53 -13.85 4.87 -1.72
N ASN A 54 -13.56 3.58 -1.90
CA ASN A 54 -12.22 3.06 -2.17
C ASN A 54 -12.29 1.67 -2.84
N LEU A 55 -11.13 1.06 -3.06
CA LEU A 55 -10.96 -0.26 -3.69
C LEU A 55 -10.69 -1.40 -2.69
N GLN A 56 -10.91 -1.21 -1.38
CA GLN A 56 -10.53 -2.24 -0.41
C GLN A 56 -11.18 -3.59 -0.68
N GLU A 57 -12.43 -3.64 -1.16
CA GLU A 57 -13.11 -4.90 -1.45
C GLU A 57 -12.43 -5.69 -2.58
N ARG A 58 -11.81 -4.98 -3.53
CA ARG A 58 -10.99 -5.59 -4.59
C ARG A 58 -9.65 -6.09 -4.07
N LEU A 59 -9.01 -5.33 -3.17
CA LEU A 59 -7.63 -5.54 -2.77
C LEU A 59 -7.49 -6.38 -1.48
N ARG A 60 -8.52 -6.37 -0.62
CA ARG A 60 -8.55 -7.13 0.64
C ARG A 60 -8.22 -8.61 0.48
N PRO A 61 -8.72 -9.33 -0.56
CA PRO A 61 -8.40 -10.74 -0.73
C PRO A 61 -6.89 -11.05 -0.76
N VAL A 62 -6.06 -10.09 -1.18
CA VAL A 62 -4.60 -10.23 -1.14
C VAL A 62 -4.10 -10.28 0.31
N GLY A 63 -4.60 -9.39 1.17
CA GLY A 63 -4.27 -9.41 2.59
C GLY A 63 -4.74 -10.70 3.27
N ASP A 64 -5.96 -11.13 2.96
CA ASP A 64 -6.54 -12.37 3.51
C ASP A 64 -5.71 -13.61 3.10
N LEU A 65 -5.25 -13.68 1.82
CA LEU A 65 -4.46 -14.82 1.33
C LEU A 65 -3.10 -14.93 2.04
N TYR A 66 -2.41 -13.80 2.19
CA TYR A 66 -1.04 -13.78 2.74
C TYR A 66 -1.00 -13.52 4.24
N ASP A 67 -2.15 -13.46 4.94
CA ASP A 67 -2.28 -13.16 6.37
C ASP A 67 -1.59 -11.83 6.74
N LEU A 68 -1.79 -10.78 5.93
CA LEU A 68 -1.17 -9.49 6.15
C LEU A 68 -2.04 -8.59 7.02
N PRO A 69 -1.44 -7.81 7.94
CA PRO A 69 -2.17 -6.78 8.65
C PRO A 69 -2.71 -5.72 7.68
N MET A 70 -3.96 -5.34 7.88
CA MET A 70 -4.70 -4.39 7.05
C MET A 70 -5.27 -3.26 7.90
N VAL A 71 -5.10 -2.02 7.44
CA VAL A 71 -5.67 -0.82 8.05
C VAL A 71 -6.64 -0.19 7.06
N SER A 72 -7.93 -0.13 7.44
CA SER A 72 -8.96 0.51 6.62
C SER A 72 -9.34 1.88 7.18
N ILE A 73 -8.93 2.92 6.51
CA ILE A 73 -9.35 4.29 6.84
C ILE A 73 -10.83 4.48 6.55
N LEU A 74 -11.35 3.88 5.47
CA LEU A 74 -12.78 3.89 5.18
C LEU A 74 -13.59 3.42 6.39
N ASN A 75 -13.29 2.26 6.92
CA ASN A 75 -14.03 1.70 8.06
C ASN A 75 -13.82 2.50 9.35
N ALA A 76 -12.66 3.15 9.51
CA ALA A 76 -12.36 3.95 10.69
C ALA A 76 -13.14 5.27 10.72
N VAL A 77 -13.30 5.96 9.59
CA VAL A 77 -13.79 7.35 9.58
C VAL A 77 -15.21 7.52 9.03
N THR A 78 -15.65 6.71 8.07
CA THR A 78 -16.94 6.90 7.41
C THR A 78 -18.15 6.77 8.36
N PRO A 79 -18.14 5.93 9.41
CA PRO A 79 -19.20 5.93 10.39
C PRO A 79 -19.43 7.30 11.06
N GLN A 80 -18.36 8.07 11.23
CA GLN A 80 -18.45 9.43 11.80
C GLN A 80 -19.03 10.44 10.80
N PHE A 81 -18.75 10.28 9.52
CA PHE A 81 -19.20 11.21 8.47
C PHE A 81 -20.72 11.20 8.28
N SER A 82 -21.37 10.08 8.53
CA SER A 82 -22.81 9.93 8.41
C SER A 82 -23.58 10.45 9.62
N LEU A 83 -22.93 10.69 10.77
CA LEU A 83 -23.59 11.21 11.97
C LEU A 83 -23.84 12.72 11.86
N LYS A 84 -24.96 13.17 12.43
CA LYS A 84 -25.23 14.59 12.65
C LYS A 84 -24.48 15.13 13.87
N CYS A 85 -24.33 16.44 13.94
CA CYS A 85 -23.59 17.09 15.03
C CYS A 85 -24.14 16.72 16.43
N GLY A 86 -25.47 16.55 16.59
CA GLY A 86 -26.09 16.13 17.83
C GLY A 86 -26.11 14.64 18.14
N GLU A 87 -25.58 13.82 17.24
CA GLU A 87 -25.58 12.34 17.34
C GLU A 87 -24.23 11.76 17.79
N GLY A 88 -23.38 12.59 18.39
CA GLY A 88 -22.06 12.15 18.86
C GLY A 88 -20.97 12.15 17.78
N ARG A 89 -21.18 12.87 16.68
CA ARG A 89 -20.12 13.04 15.66
C ARG A 89 -18.93 13.80 16.24
N ILE A 90 -17.77 13.17 16.20
CA ILE A 90 -16.48 13.75 16.62
C ILE A 90 -15.60 14.16 15.44
N LEU A 91 -15.93 13.69 14.23
CA LEU A 91 -15.18 13.97 13.02
C LEU A 91 -16.13 14.19 11.83
N SER A 92 -15.95 15.28 11.11
CA SER A 92 -16.66 15.58 9.86
C SER A 92 -15.73 15.44 8.66
N LYS A 93 -16.32 15.32 7.45
CA LYS A 93 -15.54 15.28 6.20
C LYS A 93 -14.61 16.49 6.03
N ASN A 94 -15.10 17.70 6.32
CA ASN A 94 -14.30 18.93 6.25
C ASN A 94 -13.14 19.01 7.26
N GLN A 95 -13.23 18.25 8.35
CA GLN A 95 -12.12 18.14 9.32
C GLN A 95 -11.08 17.11 8.88
N PHE A 96 -11.47 16.14 8.05
CA PHE A 96 -10.59 15.10 7.57
C PHE A 96 -9.99 15.42 6.21
N PHE A 97 -10.78 15.95 5.27
CA PHE A 97 -10.37 16.17 3.89
C PHE A 97 -10.01 17.62 3.60
N TYR A 98 -9.03 17.82 2.75
CA TYR A 98 -8.69 19.10 2.14
C TYR A 98 -9.60 19.39 0.93
N ASP A 99 -9.84 18.37 0.11
CA ASP A 99 -10.74 18.38 -1.05
C ASP A 99 -11.47 17.03 -1.17
N MET A 100 -12.00 16.70 -2.35
CA MET A 100 -12.72 15.43 -2.58
C MET A 100 -11.82 14.19 -2.51
N PHE A 101 -10.52 14.35 -2.63
CA PHE A 101 -9.57 13.25 -2.84
C PHE A 101 -8.50 13.16 -1.75
N HIS A 102 -8.11 14.28 -1.14
CA HIS A 102 -6.92 14.35 -0.32
C HIS A 102 -7.25 14.64 1.16
N PRO A 103 -6.71 13.84 2.09
CA PRO A 103 -6.74 14.18 3.51
C PRO A 103 -5.98 15.47 3.78
N ASN A 104 -6.47 16.28 4.70
CA ASN A 104 -5.71 17.40 5.25
C ASN A 104 -4.79 16.94 6.41
N ASN A 105 -4.10 17.87 7.07
CA ASN A 105 -3.19 17.52 8.17
C ASN A 105 -3.87 16.71 9.28
N THR A 106 -5.11 17.04 9.65
CA THR A 106 -5.89 16.26 10.63
C THR A 106 -6.19 14.87 10.12
N GLY A 107 -6.59 14.75 8.84
CA GLY A 107 -6.81 13.46 8.18
C GLY A 107 -5.55 12.59 8.20
N HIS A 108 -4.40 13.15 7.84
CA HIS A 108 -3.12 12.43 7.90
C HIS A 108 -2.75 12.00 9.33
N THR A 109 -3.02 12.85 10.35
CA THR A 109 -2.82 12.47 11.75
C THR A 109 -3.69 11.27 12.13
N ILE A 110 -4.97 11.28 11.76
CA ILE A 110 -5.88 10.15 12.03
C ILE A 110 -5.41 8.87 11.32
N MET A 111 -4.93 8.97 10.07
CA MET A 111 -4.37 7.83 9.36
C MET A 111 -3.13 7.27 10.07
N ALA A 112 -2.25 8.16 10.57
CA ALA A 112 -1.09 7.76 11.38
C ALA A 112 -1.51 7.09 12.69
N ASP A 113 -2.53 7.64 13.38
CA ASP A 113 -3.08 7.05 14.62
C ASP A 113 -3.64 5.63 14.37
N CYS A 114 -4.28 5.40 13.21
CA CYS A 114 -4.74 4.07 12.83
C CYS A 114 -3.59 3.08 12.65
N LEU A 115 -2.49 3.51 12.04
CA LEU A 115 -1.28 2.69 11.91
C LEU A 115 -0.61 2.48 13.27
N GLN A 116 -0.51 3.51 14.09
CA GLN A 116 0.00 3.40 15.45
C GLN A 116 -0.81 2.38 16.26
N TYR A 117 -2.14 2.46 16.19
CA TYR A 117 -3.01 1.50 16.86
C TYR A 117 -2.75 0.07 16.41
N LEU A 118 -2.54 -0.17 15.11
CA LEU A 118 -2.14 -1.48 14.62
C LEU A 118 -0.83 -1.95 15.29
N PHE A 119 0.20 -1.09 15.33
CA PHE A 119 1.50 -1.45 15.91
C PHE A 119 1.38 -1.73 17.42
N GLU A 120 0.62 -0.91 18.15
CA GLU A 120 0.35 -1.15 19.58
C GLU A 120 -0.39 -2.47 19.80
N ARG A 121 -1.32 -2.82 18.91
CA ARG A 121 -2.01 -4.12 18.97
C ARG A 121 -1.08 -5.29 18.66
N CYS A 122 -0.16 -5.12 17.73
CA CYS A 122 0.85 -6.15 17.42
C CYS A 122 1.83 -6.34 18.59
N ASP A 123 2.25 -5.26 19.24
CA ASP A 123 3.17 -5.30 20.39
C ASP A 123 2.50 -5.95 21.63
N ALA A 124 1.24 -5.64 21.86
CA ALA A 124 0.46 -6.18 22.97
C ALA A 124 -0.05 -7.62 22.72
N ALA A 125 -0.02 -8.10 21.49
CA ALA A 125 -0.47 -9.44 21.16
C ALA A 125 0.59 -10.44 21.60
N GLU A 126 0.15 -11.49 22.34
CA GLU A 126 0.95 -12.71 22.43
C GLU A 126 1.27 -13.16 21.00
N PRO A 127 2.48 -13.70 20.72
CA PRO A 127 2.82 -14.18 19.38
C PRO A 127 1.70 -15.11 18.91
N ALA A 128 0.82 -14.57 18.10
CA ALA A 128 -0.30 -15.33 17.59
C ALA A 128 0.31 -16.50 16.82
N ARG A 129 -0.08 -17.71 17.16
CA ARG A 129 0.14 -18.83 16.25
C ARG A 129 -0.58 -18.47 14.98
N VAL A 130 0.18 -18.07 13.97
CA VAL A 130 -0.33 -17.61 12.68
C VAL A 130 -1.35 -18.61 12.15
N GLY A 131 -2.48 -18.07 11.72
CA GLY A 131 -3.67 -18.82 11.36
C GLY A 131 -3.45 -20.01 10.45
N THR A 132 -4.41 -20.93 10.47
CA THR A 132 -4.40 -22.25 9.82
C THR A 132 -3.15 -23.09 10.16
N PHE A 133 -3.18 -23.62 11.36
CA PHE A 133 -2.26 -24.70 11.75
C PHE A 133 -2.47 -25.88 10.79
N VAL A 134 -1.57 -26.01 9.83
CA VAL A 134 -1.46 -27.23 9.05
C VAL A 134 -0.52 -28.15 9.84
N GLU A 135 -1.06 -29.24 10.34
CA GLU A 135 -0.31 -30.18 11.17
C GLU A 135 0.98 -30.62 10.44
N GLY A 136 2.13 -30.36 11.06
CA GLY A 136 3.44 -30.71 10.51
C GLY A 136 4.13 -29.66 9.63
N MET A 137 3.53 -28.46 9.44
CA MET A 137 4.19 -27.38 8.70
C MET A 137 4.62 -26.23 9.62
N THR A 138 5.77 -25.65 9.32
CA THR A 138 6.22 -24.39 9.95
C THR A 138 5.53 -23.18 9.31
N GLU A 139 5.46 -22.05 10.03
CA GLU A 139 4.94 -20.78 9.49
C GLU A 139 5.65 -20.37 8.18
N GLU A 140 6.96 -20.58 8.11
CA GLU A 140 7.74 -20.30 6.92
C GLU A 140 7.35 -21.19 5.73
N GLN A 141 7.05 -22.46 5.98
CA GLN A 141 6.55 -23.37 4.96
C GLN A 141 5.17 -22.97 4.47
N ILE A 142 4.26 -22.60 5.39
CA ILE A 142 2.91 -22.13 5.04
C ILE A 142 2.99 -20.84 4.20
N LEU A 143 3.79 -19.87 4.63
CA LEU A 143 3.99 -18.65 3.86
C LEU A 143 4.62 -18.93 2.49
N SER A 144 5.59 -19.84 2.45
CA SER A 144 6.23 -20.26 1.19
C SER A 144 5.21 -20.88 0.24
N GLU A 145 4.33 -21.76 0.70
CA GLU A 145 3.28 -22.34 -0.13
C GLU A 145 2.31 -21.27 -0.66
N LYS A 146 1.91 -20.32 0.17
CA LYS A 146 1.09 -19.18 -0.25
C LYS A 146 1.79 -18.32 -1.31
N LEU A 147 3.07 -17.99 -1.10
CA LEU A 147 3.85 -17.14 -2.01
C LEU A 147 4.18 -17.80 -3.35
N PHE A 148 4.36 -19.10 -3.39
CA PHE A 148 4.65 -19.86 -4.61
C PHE A 148 3.41 -20.56 -5.18
N GLY A 149 2.32 -20.57 -4.45
CA GLY A 149 1.00 -21.04 -4.89
C GLY A 149 0.30 -20.05 -5.83
N PRO A 150 -0.93 -20.39 -6.24
CA PRO A 150 -1.74 -19.52 -7.08
C PRO A 150 -2.04 -18.19 -6.38
N ALA A 151 -1.96 -17.10 -7.15
CA ALA A 151 -2.39 -15.78 -6.73
C ALA A 151 -3.92 -15.72 -6.64
N VAL A 152 -4.47 -14.83 -5.79
CA VAL A 152 -5.93 -14.66 -5.66
C VAL A 152 -6.49 -13.73 -6.74
N ILE A 153 -5.70 -12.75 -7.18
CA ILE A 153 -6.05 -11.85 -8.30
C ILE A 153 -5.16 -12.17 -9.50
N GLY A 154 -3.85 -12.14 -9.31
CA GLY A 154 -2.87 -12.46 -10.33
C GLY A 154 -1.46 -12.01 -9.97
N ALA A 155 -0.45 -12.61 -10.60
CA ALA A 155 0.97 -12.37 -10.32
C ALA A 155 1.82 -12.12 -11.59
N ASP A 156 1.20 -11.70 -12.68
CA ASP A 156 1.85 -11.60 -14.00
C ASP A 156 3.00 -10.59 -14.01
N PHE A 157 2.95 -9.56 -13.15
CA PHE A 157 3.95 -8.51 -13.07
C PHE A 157 4.98 -8.70 -11.95
N GLU A 158 4.97 -9.82 -11.25
CA GLU A 158 5.91 -10.08 -10.16
C GLU A 158 7.38 -10.08 -10.63
N ARG A 159 7.63 -10.46 -11.90
CA ARG A 159 8.98 -10.54 -12.47
C ARG A 159 9.41 -9.34 -13.29
N ILE A 160 8.63 -8.25 -13.29
CA ILE A 160 9.04 -7.05 -13.99
C ILE A 160 10.17 -6.32 -13.25
N PHE A 161 11.01 -5.65 -14.03
CA PHE A 161 12.13 -4.86 -13.55
C PHE A 161 12.01 -3.44 -14.10
N LEU A 162 12.35 -2.46 -13.26
CA LEU A 162 12.48 -1.10 -13.71
C LEU A 162 13.71 -0.98 -14.63
N LEU A 163 13.47 -0.56 -15.87
CA LEU A 163 14.52 -0.28 -16.82
C LEU A 163 14.72 1.24 -16.90
N ASP A 164 15.73 1.72 -16.22
CA ASP A 164 16.13 3.12 -16.24
C ASP A 164 17.64 3.26 -16.49
N LYS A 165 18.14 4.50 -16.47
CA LYS A 165 19.58 4.77 -16.67
C LYS A 165 20.48 4.20 -15.56
N LYS A 166 19.92 3.91 -14.38
CA LYS A 166 20.66 3.32 -13.22
C LYS A 166 20.57 1.80 -13.22
N ASN A 167 19.38 1.27 -13.52
CA ASN A 167 19.08 -0.17 -13.50
C ASN A 167 19.17 -0.76 -14.91
N ARG A 168 20.39 -0.88 -15.41
CA ARG A 168 20.62 -1.49 -16.73
C ARG A 168 20.45 -2.99 -16.64
N TYR A 169 19.44 -3.50 -17.34
CA TYR A 169 19.30 -4.94 -17.51
C TYR A 169 20.43 -5.47 -18.40
N VAL A 170 21.09 -6.55 -17.96
CA VAL A 170 22.16 -7.19 -18.75
C VAL A 170 21.58 -7.65 -20.09
N GLY A 171 22.09 -7.12 -21.18
CA GLY A 171 21.62 -7.41 -22.54
C GLY A 171 20.71 -6.37 -23.16
N ALA A 172 20.18 -5.39 -22.41
CA ALA A 172 19.41 -4.29 -22.97
C ALA A 172 20.33 -3.19 -23.52
N LYS A 173 20.09 -2.75 -24.76
CA LYS A 173 20.73 -1.57 -25.35
C LYS A 173 19.75 -0.40 -25.29
N ILE A 174 20.04 0.58 -24.44
CA ILE A 174 19.25 1.80 -24.35
C ILE A 174 19.76 2.79 -25.38
N ARG A 175 18.87 3.24 -26.26
CA ARG A 175 19.13 4.33 -27.22
C ARG A 175 18.22 5.49 -26.86
N THR A 176 18.78 6.60 -26.45
CA THR A 176 18.02 7.77 -26.03
C THR A 176 17.61 8.66 -27.21
N GLY A 177 18.19 8.46 -28.39
CA GLY A 177 17.91 9.27 -29.57
C GLY A 177 18.21 10.76 -29.28
N SER A 178 17.23 11.61 -29.47
CA SER A 178 17.29 13.03 -29.16
C SER A 178 16.88 13.40 -27.73
N PHE A 179 16.51 12.43 -26.90
CA PHE A 179 16.20 12.69 -25.50
C PHE A 179 17.48 12.95 -24.71
N THR A 180 17.58 14.16 -24.17
CA THR A 180 18.59 14.51 -23.18
C THR A 180 18.07 14.19 -21.78
N SER A 181 18.96 13.94 -20.82
CA SER A 181 18.54 13.80 -19.43
C SER A 181 18.07 15.17 -18.96
N THR A 182 16.80 15.25 -18.69
CA THR A 182 16.22 16.37 -17.96
C THR A 182 16.41 16.13 -16.48
N ASP A 183 16.69 17.13 -15.73
CA ASP A 183 17.22 16.84 -14.50
C ASP A 183 16.87 17.85 -13.46
N ILE A 184 17.68 17.96 -12.55
CA ILE A 184 17.70 18.82 -11.38
C ILE A 184 17.07 20.20 -11.58
N GLU A 185 17.15 20.78 -12.75
CA GLU A 185 16.56 22.10 -13.05
C GLU A 185 15.03 22.07 -13.01
N LEU A 186 14.41 21.04 -13.58
CA LEU A 186 12.96 20.84 -13.47
C LEU A 186 12.52 20.61 -12.03
N GLN A 187 13.27 19.83 -11.29
CA GLN A 187 13.00 19.60 -9.86
C GLN A 187 13.14 20.89 -9.05
N SER A 188 14.09 21.76 -9.39
CA SER A 188 14.27 23.04 -8.73
C SER A 188 13.10 24.01 -8.99
N VAL A 189 12.55 24.00 -10.19
CA VAL A 189 11.37 24.80 -10.56
C VAL A 189 10.12 24.32 -9.82
N GLU A 190 9.91 23.02 -9.68
CA GLU A 190 8.80 22.46 -8.91
C GLU A 190 8.91 22.79 -7.42
N MET A 191 10.11 22.86 -6.88
CA MET A 191 10.33 23.16 -5.47
C MET A 191 10.21 24.65 -5.12
N ASP A 192 10.41 25.57 -6.04
CA ASP A 192 10.33 27.00 -5.78
C ASP A 192 8.89 27.57 -5.90
N GLY A 193 7.93 26.71 -6.28
CA GLY A 193 6.53 27.10 -6.41
C GLY A 193 6.24 28.09 -7.55
N SER A 194 7.15 28.24 -8.49
CA SER A 194 6.98 29.15 -9.63
C SER A 194 6.09 28.59 -10.74
N LEU A 195 5.68 27.34 -10.64
CA LEU A 195 4.67 26.72 -11.50
C LEU A 195 3.27 26.90 -10.87
N THR A 196 2.71 28.07 -11.03
CA THR A 196 1.28 28.35 -10.82
C THR A 196 0.58 28.53 -12.16
#